data_e7d537fefb8c00f47308e25a7af7c56d
#
_entry.id   e7d537fefb8c00f47308e25a7af7c56d
#
_cell.length_a   1.000
_cell.length_b   1.000
_cell.length_c   1.000
_cell.angle_alpha   90.00
_cell.angle_beta   90.00
_cell.angle_gamma   90.00
#
_symmetry.space_group_name_H-M   'P 1'
#
loop_
_entity.id
_entity.type
_entity.pdbx_description
1 polymer ?
#
loop_
_entity_poly.entity_id
_entity_poly.type
_entity_poly.pdbx_seq_one_letter_code
_entity_poly.pdbx_strand_id
1 'polypeptide(L)'
;MPGAPALEVQDLMVRYPGNITAVSGFGVRLERGQCGVLVGPNGCGKSSVLKAIAGIARPAAGEVRVFGNAVGACHHRTAYLPQVPEVAWTFPISVREMVMQGRDVHMGWLGRPRPADEQAVGHALVRTGLEALADRPVDALSGGQRQRALLARALAQESELLLLDEPLTALDEDHRQAITRVIDEALDQGAAVLMTTHHVDEARGAGHVIIPMRDGATLQALAAP
;
A
#
# COMPACT_ATOMS: atom_id res chain seq x y z
N MET A 1 6.96 10.84 -17.91
CA MET A 1 6.44 10.56 -19.26
C MET A 1 4.93 10.54 -19.15
N PRO A 2 4.17 11.42 -19.80
CA PRO A 2 2.73 11.27 -19.93
C PRO A 2 2.46 10.01 -20.75
N GLY A 3 1.71 9.07 -20.23
CA GLY A 3 1.33 7.81 -20.90
C GLY A 3 2.01 6.54 -20.42
N ALA A 4 2.94 6.58 -19.46
CA ALA A 4 3.45 5.36 -18.83
C ALA A 4 2.42 4.80 -17.82
N PRO A 5 2.23 3.46 -17.75
CA PRO A 5 1.38 2.84 -16.73
C PRO A 5 1.86 3.20 -15.32
N ALA A 6 0.96 3.18 -14.36
CA ALA A 6 1.31 3.43 -12.96
C ALA A 6 2.23 2.32 -12.41
N LEU A 7 1.95 1.09 -12.80
CA LEU A 7 2.74 -0.09 -12.44
C LEU A 7 2.86 -1.04 -13.63
N GLU A 8 4.06 -1.53 -13.89
CA GLU A 8 4.33 -2.60 -14.84
C GLU A 8 5.32 -3.59 -14.21
N VAL A 9 4.93 -4.85 -14.12
CA VAL A 9 5.74 -5.95 -13.59
C VAL A 9 5.79 -7.04 -14.63
N GLN A 10 6.99 -7.51 -14.97
CA GLN A 10 7.22 -8.55 -15.96
C GLN A 10 8.13 -9.64 -15.36
N ASP A 11 7.66 -10.89 -15.39
CA ASP A 11 8.40 -12.10 -15.00
C ASP A 11 9.08 -12.00 -13.63
N LEU A 12 8.45 -11.30 -12.67
CA LEU A 12 9.03 -11.07 -11.35
C LEU A 12 9.30 -12.38 -10.63
N MET A 13 10.54 -12.52 -10.14
CA MET A 13 10.96 -13.57 -9.24
C MET A 13 11.49 -12.97 -7.94
N VAL A 14 11.01 -13.48 -6.80
CA VAL A 14 11.48 -13.10 -5.46
C VAL A 14 11.98 -14.34 -4.73
N ARG A 15 13.23 -14.27 -4.24
CA ARG A 15 13.85 -15.32 -3.43
C ARG A 15 14.33 -14.76 -2.10
N TYR A 16 14.10 -15.54 -1.05
CA TYR A 16 14.61 -15.27 0.29
C TYR A 16 15.80 -16.17 0.64
N PRO A 17 16.55 -15.86 1.71
CA PRO A 17 17.62 -16.72 2.21
C PRO A 17 17.16 -18.17 2.40
N GLY A 18 18.05 -19.14 2.17
CA GLY A 18 17.68 -20.56 2.17
C GLY A 18 17.11 -21.08 0.84
N ASN A 19 17.27 -20.30 -0.25
CA ASN A 19 16.79 -20.63 -1.60
C ASN A 19 15.26 -20.80 -1.71
N ILE A 20 14.53 -20.10 -0.83
CA ILE A 20 13.06 -20.13 -0.81
C ILE A 20 12.55 -19.19 -1.90
N THR A 21 11.96 -19.74 -2.96
CA THR A 21 11.30 -18.97 -4.01
C THR A 21 9.88 -18.62 -3.56
N ALA A 22 9.61 -17.35 -3.28
CA ALA A 22 8.31 -16.88 -2.85
C ALA A 22 7.44 -16.41 -4.02
N VAL A 23 8.06 -15.96 -5.12
CA VAL A 23 7.36 -15.51 -6.34
C VAL A 23 8.15 -16.00 -7.55
N SER A 24 7.45 -16.49 -8.59
CA SER A 24 8.06 -16.98 -9.83
C SER A 24 7.17 -16.67 -11.02
N GLY A 25 7.64 -15.78 -11.93
CA GLY A 25 6.94 -15.44 -13.16
C GLY A 25 5.68 -14.56 -12.94
N PHE A 26 5.68 -13.72 -11.89
CA PHE A 26 4.56 -12.81 -11.65
C PHE A 26 4.60 -11.63 -12.62
N GLY A 27 3.43 -11.32 -13.21
CA GLY A 27 3.25 -10.15 -14.06
C GLY A 27 1.94 -9.43 -13.79
N VAL A 28 1.99 -8.09 -13.84
CA VAL A 28 0.80 -7.22 -13.74
C VAL A 28 1.08 -5.88 -14.40
N ARG A 29 0.02 -5.28 -14.94
CA ARG A 29 0.02 -3.91 -15.43
C ARG A 29 -1.19 -3.18 -14.88
N LEU A 30 -0.97 -2.00 -14.29
CA LEU A 30 -2.03 -1.11 -13.80
C LEU A 30 -1.84 0.27 -14.40
N GLU A 31 -2.93 0.84 -14.86
CA GLU A 31 -3.00 2.23 -15.29
C GLU A 31 -3.31 3.14 -14.09
N ARG A 32 -3.23 4.45 -14.28
CA ARG A 32 -3.67 5.43 -13.27
C ARG A 32 -5.17 5.30 -13.00
N GLY A 33 -5.56 5.45 -11.75
CA GLY A 33 -6.95 5.29 -11.30
C GLY A 33 -7.43 3.83 -11.28
N GLN A 34 -6.55 2.84 -11.52
CA GLN A 34 -6.92 1.43 -11.44
C GLN A 34 -6.57 0.80 -10.11
N CYS A 35 -7.45 -0.08 -9.63
CA CYS A 35 -7.21 -0.96 -8.50
C CYS A 35 -6.96 -2.39 -8.97
N GLY A 36 -5.79 -2.93 -8.63
CA GLY A 36 -5.46 -4.35 -8.76
C GLY A 36 -5.61 -5.05 -7.41
N VAL A 37 -6.23 -6.23 -7.41
CA VAL A 37 -6.42 -7.02 -6.19
C VAL A 37 -5.76 -8.38 -6.34
N LEU A 38 -4.69 -8.62 -5.59
CA LEU A 38 -4.02 -9.91 -5.48
C LEU A 38 -4.83 -10.83 -4.58
N VAL A 39 -5.38 -11.90 -5.14
CA VAL A 39 -6.20 -12.86 -4.40
C VAL A 39 -5.53 -14.23 -4.38
N GLY A 40 -5.48 -14.85 -3.22
CA GLY A 40 -4.90 -16.19 -3.07
C GLY A 40 -4.70 -16.59 -1.62
N PRO A 41 -4.38 -17.87 -1.35
CA PRO A 41 -4.20 -18.39 0.00
C PRO A 41 -3.02 -17.72 0.72
N ASN A 42 -2.99 -17.85 2.05
CA ASN A 42 -1.86 -17.36 2.83
C ASN A 42 -0.57 -18.09 2.41
N GLY A 43 0.53 -17.34 2.35
CA GLY A 43 1.83 -17.88 1.94
C GLY A 43 2.04 -18.01 0.42
N CYS A 44 1.06 -17.68 -0.44
CA CYS A 44 1.24 -17.79 -1.90
C CYS A 44 2.11 -16.69 -2.54
N GLY A 45 2.71 -15.78 -1.75
CA GLY A 45 3.65 -14.78 -2.26
C GLY A 45 3.10 -13.37 -2.42
N LYS A 46 1.82 -13.07 -2.08
CA LYS A 46 1.21 -11.73 -2.24
C LYS A 46 2.04 -10.60 -1.61
N SER A 47 2.35 -10.72 -0.33
CA SER A 47 3.19 -9.73 0.39
C SER A 47 4.58 -9.60 -0.20
N SER A 48 5.15 -10.69 -0.75
CA SER A 48 6.46 -10.66 -1.41
C SER A 48 6.42 -9.87 -2.71
N VAL A 49 5.33 -9.95 -3.47
CA VAL A 49 5.09 -9.11 -4.64
C VAL A 49 5.05 -7.64 -4.23
N LEU A 50 4.23 -7.28 -3.23
CA LEU A 50 4.14 -5.88 -2.76
C LEU A 50 5.49 -5.36 -2.26
N LYS A 51 6.23 -6.15 -1.48
CA LYS A 51 7.57 -5.79 -0.98
C LYS A 51 8.57 -5.58 -2.11
N ALA A 52 8.50 -6.37 -3.19
CA ALA A 52 9.37 -6.20 -4.35
C ALA A 52 9.04 -4.91 -5.10
N ILE A 53 7.75 -4.60 -5.29
CA ILE A 53 7.30 -3.36 -5.93
C ILE A 53 7.64 -2.13 -5.07
N ALA A 54 7.55 -2.24 -3.74
CA ALA A 54 7.95 -1.20 -2.80
C ALA A 54 9.49 -1.00 -2.73
N GLY A 55 10.28 -1.88 -3.35
CA GLY A 55 11.75 -1.84 -3.27
C GLY A 55 12.32 -2.36 -1.95
N ILE A 56 11.50 -2.96 -1.09
CA ILE A 56 11.91 -3.57 0.19
C ILE A 56 12.57 -4.94 -0.03
N ALA A 57 11.99 -5.75 -0.94
CA ALA A 57 12.58 -7.01 -1.35
C ALA A 57 13.23 -6.86 -2.74
N ARG A 58 14.48 -7.29 -2.88
CA ARG A 58 15.18 -7.23 -4.16
C ARG A 58 14.67 -8.34 -5.09
N PRO A 59 14.21 -8.02 -6.31
CA PRO A 59 13.93 -9.03 -7.33
C PRO A 59 15.14 -9.91 -7.63
N ALA A 60 14.94 -11.23 -7.70
CA ALA A 60 15.94 -12.18 -8.14
C ALA A 60 16.01 -12.25 -9.68
N ALA A 61 14.86 -12.02 -10.35
CA ALA A 61 14.74 -11.90 -11.80
C ALA A 61 13.46 -11.10 -12.14
N GLY A 62 13.31 -10.73 -13.41
CA GLY A 62 12.19 -9.95 -13.90
C GLY A 62 12.40 -8.45 -13.75
N GLU A 63 11.41 -7.68 -14.17
CA GLU A 63 11.46 -6.23 -14.16
C GLU A 63 10.24 -5.64 -13.47
N VAL A 64 10.46 -4.57 -12.67
CA VAL A 64 9.40 -3.78 -12.03
C VAL A 64 9.62 -2.32 -12.39
N ARG A 65 8.61 -1.71 -12.99
CA ARG A 65 8.59 -0.28 -13.33
C ARG A 65 7.42 0.42 -12.66
N VAL A 66 7.69 1.53 -12.02
CA VAL A 66 6.69 2.42 -11.41
C VAL A 66 6.73 3.74 -12.18
N PHE A 67 5.63 4.10 -12.82
CA PHE A 67 5.54 5.25 -13.73
C PHE A 67 6.69 5.29 -14.76
N GLY A 68 7.03 4.12 -15.33
CA GLY A 68 8.09 3.94 -16.30
C GLY A 68 9.52 3.94 -15.74
N ASN A 69 9.71 4.14 -14.43
CA ASN A 69 11.03 4.14 -13.80
C ASN A 69 11.28 2.82 -13.07
N ALA A 70 12.55 2.41 -12.98
CA ALA A 70 12.93 1.23 -12.20
C ALA A 70 12.59 1.41 -10.71
N VAL A 71 12.31 0.29 -10.03
CA VAL A 71 12.07 0.27 -8.58
C VAL A 71 13.21 0.97 -7.82
N GLY A 72 12.83 1.74 -6.81
CA GLY A 72 13.79 2.50 -6.00
C GLY A 72 14.05 3.94 -6.50
N ALA A 73 13.76 4.25 -7.76
CA ALA A 73 13.92 5.60 -8.28
C ALA A 73 12.79 6.57 -7.89
N CYS A 74 11.66 6.03 -7.41
CA CYS A 74 10.42 6.79 -7.16
C CYS A 74 9.80 6.50 -5.79
N HIS A 75 10.60 6.39 -4.72
CA HIS A 75 10.10 6.12 -3.37
C HIS A 75 9.02 7.10 -2.89
N HIS A 76 9.13 8.39 -3.26
CA HIS A 76 8.15 9.41 -2.92
C HIS A 76 6.79 9.22 -3.60
N ARG A 77 6.73 8.43 -4.68
CA ARG A 77 5.51 8.16 -5.45
C ARG A 77 4.83 6.86 -5.09
N THR A 78 5.42 6.07 -4.17
CA THR A 78 4.91 4.74 -3.78
C THR A 78 4.80 4.65 -2.28
N ALA A 79 3.59 4.47 -1.75
CA ALA A 79 3.36 4.18 -0.34
C ALA A 79 3.08 2.69 -0.13
N TYR A 80 3.62 2.12 0.95
CA TYR A 80 3.40 0.73 1.33
C TYR A 80 2.81 0.61 2.73
N LEU A 81 1.66 -0.06 2.82
CA LEU A 81 1.01 -0.44 4.07
C LEU A 81 1.19 -1.95 4.29
N PRO A 82 2.04 -2.39 5.21
CA PRO A 82 2.24 -3.81 5.50
C PRO A 82 1.08 -4.40 6.32
N GLN A 83 0.82 -5.70 6.16
CA GLN A 83 -0.17 -6.46 6.93
C GLN A 83 0.14 -6.45 8.43
N VAL A 84 1.39 -6.71 8.79
CA VAL A 84 1.91 -6.63 10.15
C VAL A 84 2.97 -5.55 10.18
N PRO A 85 2.66 -4.36 10.68
CA PRO A 85 3.63 -3.29 10.76
C PRO A 85 4.67 -3.60 11.85
N GLU A 86 5.94 -3.48 11.49
CA GLU A 86 7.04 -3.43 12.46
C GLU A 86 7.05 -2.07 13.16
N VAL A 87 5.97 -1.73 13.86
CA VAL A 87 5.85 -0.49 14.62
C VAL A 87 5.96 -0.79 16.10
N ALA A 88 6.91 -0.15 16.76
CA ALA A 88 7.00 -0.14 18.21
C ALA A 88 5.87 0.74 18.79
N TRP A 89 4.69 0.16 18.98
CA TRP A 89 3.51 0.88 19.48
C TRP A 89 3.72 1.48 20.89
N THR A 90 4.73 1.02 21.62
CA THR A 90 5.13 1.56 22.91
C THR A 90 6.02 2.81 22.80
N PHE A 91 6.35 3.24 21.58
CA PHE A 91 7.13 4.44 21.38
C PHE A 91 6.30 5.69 21.73
N PRO A 92 6.82 6.63 22.54
CA PRO A 92 6.04 7.74 23.08
C PRO A 92 5.86 8.87 22.05
N ILE A 93 5.11 8.59 20.98
CA ILE A 93 4.73 9.58 19.96
C ILE A 93 3.22 9.68 19.87
N SER A 94 2.74 10.83 19.41
CA SER A 94 1.34 11.06 19.08
C SER A 94 0.96 10.44 17.74
N VAL A 95 -0.34 10.32 17.49
CA VAL A 95 -0.88 9.88 16.19
C VAL A 95 -0.42 10.83 15.07
N ARG A 96 -0.44 12.13 15.33
CA ARG A 96 0.03 13.17 14.39
C ARG A 96 1.50 12.96 14.02
N GLU A 97 2.38 12.74 15.00
CA GLU A 97 3.80 12.49 14.76
C GLU A 97 4.03 11.20 13.98
N MET A 98 3.27 10.14 14.27
CA MET A 98 3.32 8.90 13.50
C MET A 98 2.89 9.12 12.04
N VAL A 99 1.83 9.89 11.80
CA VAL A 99 1.35 10.21 10.44
C VAL A 99 2.35 11.10 9.72
N MET A 100 3.00 12.04 10.42
CA MET A 100 4.05 12.91 9.88
C MET A 100 5.24 12.11 9.31
N GLN A 101 5.55 10.92 9.83
CA GLN A 101 6.59 10.05 9.25
C GLN A 101 6.31 9.69 7.78
N GLY A 102 5.04 9.74 7.33
CA GLY A 102 4.70 9.60 5.92
C GLY A 102 5.31 10.71 5.04
N ARG A 103 5.67 11.85 5.62
CA ARG A 103 6.27 12.99 4.91
C ARG A 103 7.80 12.94 4.83
N ASP A 104 8.46 11.98 5.51
CA ASP A 104 9.93 11.89 5.56
C ASP A 104 10.56 11.83 4.16
N VAL A 105 9.89 11.18 3.20
CA VAL A 105 10.34 11.10 1.79
C VAL A 105 10.38 12.45 1.07
N HIS A 106 9.64 13.46 1.58
CA HIS A 106 9.58 14.81 1.03
C HIS A 106 10.46 15.79 1.79
N MET A 107 10.72 15.51 3.07
CA MET A 107 11.50 16.40 3.95
C MET A 107 13.01 16.15 3.85
N GLY A 108 13.41 14.92 3.48
CA GLY A 108 14.80 14.49 3.55
C GLY A 108 15.29 14.37 5.00
N TRP A 109 16.49 13.81 5.20
CA TRP A 109 17.01 13.43 6.52
C TRP A 109 17.07 14.55 7.58
N LEU A 110 17.35 15.79 7.18
CA LEU A 110 17.49 16.92 8.11
C LEU A 110 16.36 17.95 7.93
N GLY A 111 15.32 17.58 7.21
CA GLY A 111 14.21 18.46 6.93
C GLY A 111 13.34 18.69 8.18
N ARG A 112 12.79 19.91 8.27
CA ARG A 112 11.73 20.23 9.22
C ARG A 112 10.40 20.22 8.49
N PRO A 113 9.30 19.83 9.16
CA PRO A 113 7.96 19.92 8.57
C PRO A 113 7.68 21.34 8.06
N ARG A 114 7.13 21.42 6.86
CA ARG A 114 6.67 22.66 6.22
C ARG A 114 5.16 22.76 6.37
N PRO A 115 4.55 23.94 6.17
CA PRO A 115 3.10 24.08 6.21
C PRO A 115 2.35 23.07 5.29
N ALA A 116 2.93 22.73 4.13
CA ALA A 116 2.36 21.72 3.24
C ALA A 116 2.37 20.31 3.85
N ASP A 117 3.39 19.96 4.63
CA ASP A 117 3.48 18.66 5.30
C ASP A 117 2.43 18.56 6.42
N GLU A 118 2.24 19.64 7.19
CA GLU A 118 1.17 19.73 8.20
C GLU A 118 -0.23 19.64 7.58
N GLN A 119 -0.44 20.25 6.43
CA GLN A 119 -1.70 20.15 5.69
C GLN A 119 -1.96 18.71 5.21
N ALA A 120 -0.96 18.05 4.61
CA ALA A 120 -1.07 16.67 4.17
C ALA A 120 -1.41 15.72 5.34
N VAL A 121 -0.76 15.90 6.49
CA VAL A 121 -1.07 15.17 7.73
C VAL A 121 -2.48 15.44 8.21
N GLY A 122 -2.90 16.71 8.25
CA GLY A 122 -4.26 17.10 8.63
C GLY A 122 -5.31 16.45 7.74
N HIS A 123 -5.13 16.49 6.42
CA HIS A 123 -6.02 15.83 5.46
C HIS A 123 -6.07 14.31 5.66
N ALA A 124 -4.93 13.67 5.87
CA ALA A 124 -4.87 12.23 6.11
C ALA A 124 -5.61 11.82 7.39
N LEU A 125 -5.47 12.60 8.47
CA LEU A 125 -6.18 12.39 9.73
C LEU A 125 -7.70 12.53 9.58
N VAL A 126 -8.18 13.55 8.87
CA VAL A 126 -9.61 13.76 8.57
C VAL A 126 -10.16 12.59 7.77
N ARG A 127 -9.51 12.22 6.65
CA ARG A 127 -9.94 11.12 5.78
C ARG A 127 -10.03 9.77 6.50
N THR A 128 -9.18 9.54 7.50
CA THR A 128 -9.17 8.30 8.29
C THR A 128 -9.99 8.40 9.59
N GLY A 129 -10.65 9.54 9.86
CA GLY A 129 -11.45 9.75 11.07
C GLY A 129 -10.63 9.73 12.35
N LEU A 130 -9.39 10.22 12.31
CA LEU A 130 -8.46 10.27 13.44
C LEU A 130 -8.18 11.71 13.93
N GLU A 131 -8.85 12.71 13.40
CA GLU A 131 -8.62 14.12 13.74
C GLU A 131 -8.71 14.37 15.26
N ALA A 132 -9.77 13.88 15.91
CA ALA A 132 -9.98 14.01 17.35
C ALA A 132 -8.95 13.22 18.21
N LEU A 133 -8.17 12.34 17.59
CA LEU A 133 -7.16 11.51 18.24
C LEU A 133 -5.73 11.94 17.87
N ALA A 134 -5.57 13.03 17.12
CA ALA A 134 -4.28 13.46 16.56
C ALA A 134 -3.16 13.59 17.61
N ASP A 135 -3.48 14.15 18.77
CA ASP A 135 -2.51 14.39 19.84
C ASP A 135 -2.47 13.24 20.88
N ARG A 136 -3.24 12.16 20.64
CA ARG A 136 -3.25 10.99 21.53
C ARG A 136 -2.01 10.13 21.30
N PRO A 137 -1.39 9.55 22.35
CA PRO A 137 -0.30 8.60 22.20
C PRO A 137 -0.73 7.35 21.40
N VAL A 138 0.16 6.83 20.55
CA VAL A 138 -0.15 5.69 19.66
C VAL A 138 -0.37 4.37 20.44
N ASP A 139 0.20 4.23 21.64
CA ASP A 139 0.00 3.06 22.50
C ASP A 139 -1.44 2.95 23.03
N ALA A 140 -2.12 4.10 23.19
CA ALA A 140 -3.50 4.19 23.67
C ALA A 140 -4.56 3.90 22.58
N LEU A 141 -4.14 3.58 21.35
CA LEU A 141 -5.05 3.29 20.24
C LEU A 141 -5.56 1.84 20.29
N SER A 142 -6.85 1.64 19.96
CA SER A 142 -7.41 0.33 19.65
C SER A 142 -6.81 -0.26 18.35
N GLY A 143 -6.98 -1.57 18.12
CA GLY A 143 -6.47 -2.23 16.90
C GLY A 143 -6.95 -1.57 15.61
N GLY A 144 -8.26 -1.26 15.50
CA GLY A 144 -8.80 -0.57 14.33
C GLY A 144 -8.30 0.87 14.19
N GLN A 145 -8.09 1.59 15.32
CA GLN A 145 -7.48 2.93 15.29
C GLN A 145 -6.02 2.86 14.84
N ARG A 146 -5.26 1.85 15.26
CA ARG A 146 -3.89 1.61 14.80
C ARG A 146 -3.84 1.37 13.29
N GLN A 147 -4.73 0.54 12.77
CA GLN A 147 -4.80 0.29 11.32
C GLN A 147 -5.10 1.57 10.54
N ARG A 148 -6.05 2.39 11.02
CA ARG A 148 -6.35 3.69 10.41
C ARG A 148 -5.18 4.68 10.50
N ALA A 149 -4.41 4.66 11.60
CA ALA A 149 -3.23 5.51 11.74
C ALA A 149 -2.11 5.13 10.76
N LEU A 150 -1.92 3.83 10.51
CA LEU A 150 -1.00 3.33 9.47
C LEU A 150 -1.44 3.75 8.07
N LEU A 151 -2.75 3.66 7.79
CA LEU A 151 -3.30 4.13 6.52
C LEU A 151 -3.14 5.65 6.38
N ALA A 152 -3.41 6.43 7.45
CA ALA A 152 -3.19 7.87 7.45
C ALA A 152 -1.73 8.23 7.14
N ARG A 153 -0.77 7.49 7.71
CA ARG A 153 0.66 7.65 7.40
C ARG A 153 0.96 7.40 5.92
N ALA A 154 0.39 6.35 5.34
CA ALA A 154 0.55 6.05 3.92
C ALA A 154 -0.08 7.12 3.02
N LEU A 155 -1.25 7.65 3.39
CA LEU A 155 -1.94 8.72 2.66
C LEU A 155 -1.20 10.07 2.77
N ALA A 156 -0.65 10.39 3.95
CA ALA A 156 0.11 11.61 4.16
C ALA A 156 1.32 11.71 3.23
N GLN A 157 1.82 10.60 2.72
CA GLN A 157 2.87 10.57 1.69
C GLN A 157 2.40 11.16 0.36
N GLU A 158 1.09 11.28 0.09
CA GLU A 158 0.51 11.76 -1.18
C GLU A 158 1.05 11.01 -2.41
N SER A 159 1.17 9.71 -2.27
CA SER A 159 1.73 8.83 -3.31
C SER A 159 0.72 8.54 -4.40
N GLU A 160 1.23 8.40 -5.63
CA GLU A 160 0.43 8.07 -6.81
C GLU A 160 0.23 6.54 -6.99
N LEU A 161 0.97 5.71 -6.24
CA LEU A 161 0.81 4.25 -6.16
C LEU A 161 0.71 3.83 -4.69
N LEU A 162 -0.41 3.20 -4.32
CA LEU A 162 -0.63 2.65 -2.99
C LEU A 162 -0.51 1.12 -3.04
N LEU A 163 0.35 0.57 -2.22
CA LEU A 163 0.55 -0.87 -2.04
C LEU A 163 0.00 -1.25 -0.66
N LEU A 164 -1.11 -1.99 -0.63
CA LEU A 164 -1.85 -2.25 0.61
C LEU A 164 -1.92 -3.75 0.88
N ASP A 165 -1.23 -4.20 1.93
CA ASP A 165 -1.18 -5.62 2.29
C ASP A 165 -2.27 -5.96 3.30
N GLU A 166 -3.35 -6.60 2.84
CA GLU A 166 -4.54 -6.96 3.61
C GLU A 166 -5.16 -5.79 4.41
N PRO A 167 -5.46 -4.64 3.77
CA PRO A 167 -5.85 -3.42 4.48
C PRO A 167 -7.18 -3.55 5.23
N LEU A 168 -8.05 -4.50 4.86
CA LEU A 168 -9.40 -4.69 5.39
C LEU A 168 -9.51 -5.85 6.39
N THR A 169 -8.42 -6.56 6.66
CA THR A 169 -8.43 -7.75 7.54
C THR A 169 -8.63 -7.35 9.00
N ALA A 170 -9.42 -8.16 9.73
CA ALA A 170 -9.72 -8.00 11.15
C ALA A 170 -10.41 -6.67 11.53
N LEU A 171 -11.10 -6.04 10.60
CA LEU A 171 -11.90 -4.85 10.83
C LEU A 171 -13.38 -5.19 10.90
N ASP A 172 -14.10 -4.45 11.76
CA ASP A 172 -15.56 -4.43 11.72
C ASP A 172 -16.06 -3.71 10.45
N GLU A 173 -17.36 -3.79 10.19
CA GLU A 173 -17.97 -3.27 8.97
C GLU A 173 -17.80 -1.77 8.83
N ASP A 174 -17.96 -0.99 9.91
CA ASP A 174 -17.85 0.48 9.87
C ASP A 174 -16.42 0.92 9.51
N HIS A 175 -15.42 0.27 10.10
CA HIS A 175 -14.02 0.56 9.81
C HIS A 175 -13.62 0.11 8.39
N ARG A 176 -14.16 -1.01 7.91
CA ARG A 176 -13.96 -1.51 6.55
C ARG A 176 -14.49 -0.51 5.52
N GLN A 177 -15.72 -0.04 5.70
CA GLN A 177 -16.33 0.96 4.82
C GLN A 177 -15.56 2.29 4.82
N ALA A 178 -15.04 2.71 5.97
CA ALA A 178 -14.21 3.90 6.05
C ALA A 178 -12.93 3.78 5.22
N ILE A 179 -12.23 2.64 5.32
CA ILE A 179 -11.00 2.38 4.54
C ILE A 179 -11.31 2.27 3.04
N THR A 180 -12.39 1.56 2.68
CA THR A 180 -12.82 1.43 1.28
C THR A 180 -13.06 2.80 0.65
N ARG A 181 -13.82 3.69 1.33
CA ARG A 181 -14.03 5.06 0.84
C ARG A 181 -12.72 5.82 0.61
N VAL A 182 -11.77 5.67 1.50
CA VAL A 182 -10.45 6.32 1.36
C VAL A 182 -9.69 5.80 0.13
N ILE A 183 -9.79 4.49 -0.16
CA ILE A 183 -9.20 3.87 -1.35
C ILE A 183 -9.89 4.39 -2.61
N ASP A 184 -11.22 4.42 -2.63
CA ASP A 184 -12.01 4.93 -3.76
C ASP A 184 -11.67 6.40 -4.06
N GLU A 185 -11.60 7.27 -3.03
CA GLU A 185 -11.18 8.65 -3.19
C GLU A 185 -9.77 8.79 -3.78
N ALA A 186 -8.83 7.89 -3.41
CA ALA A 186 -7.48 7.91 -3.97
C ALA A 186 -7.50 7.52 -5.46
N LEU A 187 -8.32 6.53 -5.83
CA LEU A 187 -8.51 6.11 -7.22
C LEU A 187 -9.13 7.24 -8.07
N ASP A 188 -10.16 7.92 -7.54
CA ASP A 188 -10.81 9.06 -8.19
C ASP A 188 -9.83 10.24 -8.41
N GLN A 189 -8.85 10.40 -7.53
CA GLN A 189 -7.76 11.37 -7.67
C GLN A 189 -6.66 10.92 -8.64
N GLY A 190 -6.82 9.73 -9.25
CA GLY A 190 -5.89 9.18 -10.24
C GLY A 190 -4.72 8.39 -9.66
N ALA A 191 -4.71 8.09 -8.37
CA ALA A 191 -3.76 7.14 -7.81
C ALA A 191 -4.06 5.73 -8.31
N ALA A 192 -3.02 4.89 -8.47
CA ALA A 192 -3.21 3.46 -8.67
C ALA A 192 -3.11 2.74 -7.33
N VAL A 193 -3.86 1.66 -7.16
CA VAL A 193 -3.83 0.85 -5.95
C VAL A 193 -3.53 -0.59 -6.31
N LEU A 194 -2.60 -1.23 -5.61
CA LEU A 194 -2.42 -2.67 -5.63
C LEU A 194 -2.60 -3.19 -4.21
N MET A 195 -3.65 -3.95 -3.98
CA MET A 195 -3.93 -4.50 -2.65
C MET A 195 -3.99 -6.01 -2.64
N THR A 196 -3.80 -6.61 -1.47
CA THR A 196 -3.96 -8.05 -1.26
C THR A 196 -5.20 -8.33 -0.43
N THR A 197 -5.87 -9.44 -0.72
CA THR A 197 -6.91 -10.02 0.13
C THR A 197 -6.93 -11.53 0.01
N HIS A 198 -7.47 -12.20 1.01
CA HIS A 198 -7.80 -13.62 0.94
C HIS A 198 -9.31 -13.85 0.71
N HIS A 199 -10.12 -12.78 0.70
CA HIS A 199 -11.56 -12.79 0.44
C HIS A 199 -11.85 -12.38 -1.01
N VAL A 200 -12.26 -13.32 -1.85
CA VAL A 200 -12.57 -13.08 -3.27
C VAL A 200 -13.73 -12.09 -3.45
N ASP A 201 -14.71 -12.12 -2.54
CA ASP A 201 -15.88 -11.24 -2.62
C ASP A 201 -15.53 -9.76 -2.38
N GLU A 202 -14.54 -9.48 -1.54
CA GLU A 202 -14.00 -8.12 -1.34
C GLU A 202 -13.30 -7.58 -2.60
N ALA A 203 -12.76 -8.47 -3.43
CA ALA A 203 -12.07 -8.10 -4.67
C ALA A 203 -13.03 -7.69 -5.81
N ARG A 204 -14.33 -7.97 -5.69
CA ARG A 204 -15.33 -7.73 -6.74
C ARG A 204 -15.91 -6.31 -6.76
N GLY A 205 -15.19 -5.33 -6.28
CA GLY A 205 -15.56 -3.91 -6.44
C GLY A 205 -15.58 -3.49 -7.91
N ALA A 206 -16.39 -2.49 -8.23
CA ALA A 206 -16.53 -2.00 -9.61
C ALA A 206 -15.17 -1.56 -10.18
N GLY A 207 -14.75 -2.16 -11.29
CA GLY A 207 -13.54 -1.78 -12.03
C GLY A 207 -12.21 -2.32 -11.50
N HIS A 208 -12.23 -3.21 -10.48
CA HIS A 208 -11.01 -3.82 -9.97
C HIS A 208 -10.44 -4.90 -10.91
N VAL A 209 -9.13 -4.90 -11.12
CA VAL A 209 -8.42 -5.98 -11.82
C VAL A 209 -8.09 -7.08 -10.82
N ILE A 210 -8.79 -8.22 -10.92
CA ILE A 210 -8.53 -9.38 -10.05
C ILE A 210 -7.32 -10.15 -10.58
N ILE A 211 -6.33 -10.36 -9.72
CA ILE A 211 -5.07 -11.04 -10.04
C ILE A 211 -4.95 -12.26 -9.12
N PRO A 212 -5.44 -13.43 -9.56
CA PRO A 212 -5.35 -14.63 -8.75
C PRO A 212 -3.91 -15.15 -8.70
N MET A 213 -3.45 -15.46 -7.48
CA MET A 213 -2.12 -16.01 -7.21
C MET A 213 -2.20 -17.38 -6.56
N ARG A 214 -1.34 -18.28 -7.03
CA ARG A 214 -1.13 -19.60 -6.41
C ARG A 214 0.33 -20.00 -6.55
N ASP A 215 0.91 -20.53 -5.48
CA ASP A 215 2.27 -21.07 -5.44
C ASP A 215 3.34 -20.12 -6.02
N GLY A 216 3.21 -18.84 -5.72
CA GLY A 216 4.13 -17.78 -6.18
C GLY A 216 3.94 -17.29 -7.61
N ALA A 217 2.97 -17.83 -8.34
CA ALA A 217 2.71 -17.46 -9.73
C ALA A 217 1.33 -16.80 -9.91
N THR A 218 1.21 -15.96 -10.93
CA THR A 218 -0.08 -15.43 -11.38
C THR A 218 -0.84 -16.52 -12.16
N LEU A 219 -2.05 -16.84 -11.72
CA LEU A 219 -3.02 -17.47 -12.59
C LEU A 219 -3.63 -16.34 -13.44
N GLN A 220 -3.76 -16.53 -14.72
CA GLN A 220 -4.19 -15.53 -15.72
C GLN A 220 -5.14 -14.44 -15.15
N ALA A 221 -4.75 -13.17 -15.24
CA ALA A 221 -5.53 -12.05 -14.70
C ALA A 221 -6.93 -12.03 -15.35
N LEU A 222 -7.96 -12.04 -14.52
CA LEU A 222 -9.34 -11.88 -14.95
C LEU A 222 -9.69 -10.40 -14.88
N ALA A 223 -9.95 -9.76 -16.03
CA ALA A 223 -10.59 -8.46 -16.03
C ALA A 223 -11.99 -8.64 -15.39
N ALA A 224 -12.35 -7.80 -14.44
CA ALA A 224 -13.71 -7.74 -13.91
C ALA A 224 -14.67 -7.38 -15.05
N PRO A 225 -15.86 -8.02 -15.14
CA PRO A 225 -16.87 -7.72 -16.13
C PRO A 225 -17.43 -6.32 -15.99
#